data_d7c2b42e5f4f5ff66ff9748b215eaff9
#
_entry.id   d7c2b42e5f4f5ff66ff9748b215eaff9
#
_cell.length_a   1.000
_cell.length_b   1.000
_cell.length_c   1.000
_cell.angle_alpha   90.00
_cell.angle_beta   90.00
_cell.angle_gamma   90.00
#
_symmetry.space_group_name_H-M   'P 1'
#
loop_
_entity.id
_entity.type
_entity.pdbx_description
1 polymer ?
#
loop_
_entity_poly.entity_id
_entity_poly.type
_entity_poly.pdbx_seq_one_letter_code
_entity_poly.pdbx_strand_id
1 'polypeptide(L)'
;MPVRFHQVIVCLAFVVLGQASAQAQSNPDFPELTGRVVDGADLLPAKVERRLSQMLEAHEQSTTEQVVVVTLPNLQGYAIEDFGYQLGRHWGIGQKGEDNGALLIVAEEERRIRIEVGYGLEGRLTDATSATIINQVITPAFRQGDFATGIANGAAAMVQVLGGEPLAVPKSRRSTVEDDRPHPALGILFFVIVLIAFFSGGVGGGRGGRSALLAGALVGGLGGGRGGGFGGGGFSGGGGGFGGGGASGGW
;
A
#
# COMPACT_ATOMS: atom_id res chain seq x y z
N MET A 1 59.45 -2.13 45.63
CA MET A 1 59.13 -2.33 44.17
C MET A 1 57.69 -2.79 43.87
N PRO A 2 56.62 -2.32 44.55
CA PRO A 2 55.25 -2.72 44.25
C PRO A 2 54.52 -1.82 43.22
N VAL A 3 55.02 -0.61 42.91
CA VAL A 3 54.28 0.36 42.10
C VAL A 3 54.17 -0.03 40.60
N ARG A 4 55.11 -0.78 40.07
CA ARG A 4 55.11 -1.19 38.65
C ARG A 4 54.05 -2.26 38.32
N PHE A 5 53.64 -3.07 39.30
CA PHE A 5 52.67 -4.15 39.09
C PHE A 5 51.25 -3.60 38.95
N HIS A 6 50.91 -2.54 39.70
CA HIS A 6 49.60 -1.87 39.60
C HIS A 6 49.41 -1.13 38.27
N GLN A 7 50.46 -0.52 37.74
CA GLN A 7 50.39 0.17 36.45
C GLN A 7 50.16 -0.82 35.28
N VAL A 8 50.77 -2.01 35.32
CA VAL A 8 50.55 -3.02 34.28
C VAL A 8 49.14 -3.57 34.33
N ILE A 9 48.55 -3.77 35.51
CA ILE A 9 47.16 -4.23 35.66
C ILE A 9 46.14 -3.18 35.18
N VAL A 10 46.40 -1.89 35.46
CA VAL A 10 45.53 -0.79 34.99
C VAL A 10 45.60 -0.65 33.46
N CYS A 11 46.79 -0.79 32.86
CA CYS A 11 46.93 -0.76 31.41
C CYS A 11 46.24 -1.97 30.74
N LEU A 12 46.37 -3.18 31.34
CA LEU A 12 45.67 -4.35 30.81
C LEU A 12 44.14 -4.25 30.91
N ALA A 13 43.63 -3.67 32.01
CA ALA A 13 42.20 -3.40 32.17
C ALA A 13 41.65 -2.39 31.14
N PHE A 14 42.44 -1.37 30.76
CA PHE A 14 42.07 -0.41 29.73
C PHE A 14 42.04 -1.00 28.31
N VAL A 15 42.90 -1.99 28.02
CA VAL A 15 42.93 -2.70 26.73
C VAL A 15 41.71 -3.62 26.58
N VAL A 16 41.24 -4.22 27.67
CA VAL A 16 40.07 -5.12 27.67
C VAL A 16 38.75 -4.34 27.56
N LEU A 17 38.68 -3.11 28.08
CA LEU A 17 37.46 -2.27 27.93
C LEU A 17 37.35 -1.59 26.55
N GLY A 18 38.38 -1.63 25.72
CA GLY A 18 38.42 -1.01 24.38
C GLY A 18 37.86 -1.89 23.26
N GLN A 19 37.43 -3.09 23.55
CA GLN A 19 36.68 -3.95 22.59
C GLN A 19 35.25 -3.50 22.53
N ALA A 20 34.98 -2.21 22.23
CA ALA A 20 33.70 -1.78 21.69
C ALA A 20 33.50 -2.57 20.41
N SER A 21 32.61 -3.55 20.46
CA SER A 21 32.20 -4.37 19.32
C SER A 21 31.81 -3.41 18.21
N ALA A 22 32.65 -3.25 17.21
CA ALA A 22 32.22 -2.78 15.92
C ALA A 22 31.21 -3.83 15.44
N GLN A 23 29.94 -3.61 15.73
CA GLN A 23 28.87 -4.37 15.09
C GLN A 23 28.99 -4.03 13.61
N ALA A 24 29.54 -4.96 12.85
CA ALA A 24 29.43 -4.90 11.41
C ALA A 24 27.93 -4.80 11.14
N GLN A 25 27.48 -3.65 10.63
CA GLN A 25 26.13 -3.51 10.13
C GLN A 25 26.00 -4.53 9.00
N SER A 26 25.34 -5.63 9.31
CA SER A 26 24.95 -6.58 8.28
C SER A 26 24.02 -5.84 7.33
N ASN A 27 24.23 -5.98 6.03
CA ASN A 27 23.27 -5.45 5.06
C ASN A 27 21.87 -6.00 5.37
N PRO A 28 20.82 -5.21 5.15
CA PRO A 28 19.45 -5.70 5.27
C PRO A 28 19.23 -6.95 4.40
N ASP A 29 18.39 -7.86 4.87
CA ASP A 29 17.93 -8.98 4.06
C ASP A 29 16.82 -8.45 3.13
N PHE A 30 17.14 -8.25 1.88
CA PHE A 30 16.22 -7.70 0.91
C PHE A 30 15.33 -8.78 0.30
N PRO A 31 14.02 -8.52 0.10
CA PRO A 31 13.15 -9.45 -0.62
C PRO A 31 13.61 -9.63 -2.06
N GLU A 32 13.27 -10.77 -2.64
CA GLU A 32 13.53 -11.04 -4.05
C GLU A 32 12.66 -10.14 -4.95
N LEU A 33 13.24 -9.60 -6.03
CA LEU A 33 12.52 -8.82 -7.02
C LEU A 33 11.70 -9.75 -7.93
N THR A 34 10.47 -10.03 -7.55
CA THR A 34 9.59 -10.94 -8.29
C THR A 34 8.81 -10.26 -9.42
N GLY A 35 8.77 -8.92 -9.45
CA GLY A 35 8.04 -8.15 -10.43
C GLY A 35 8.05 -6.65 -10.12
N ARG A 36 7.21 -5.89 -10.82
CA ARG A 36 7.04 -4.45 -10.55
C ARG A 36 6.24 -4.16 -9.28
N VAL A 37 5.61 -5.19 -8.70
CA VAL A 37 4.95 -5.15 -7.41
C VAL A 37 5.44 -6.32 -6.59
N VAL A 38 6.00 -6.05 -5.41
CA VAL A 38 6.49 -7.03 -4.44
C VAL A 38 5.71 -6.81 -3.15
N ASP A 39 4.68 -7.61 -2.91
CA ASP A 39 3.79 -7.47 -1.75
C ASP A 39 4.21 -8.40 -0.61
N GLY A 40 5.30 -8.07 0.07
CA GLY A 40 5.83 -8.87 1.18
C GLY A 40 5.03 -8.77 2.48
N ALA A 41 4.18 -7.74 2.62
CA ALA A 41 3.32 -7.54 3.79
C ALA A 41 1.85 -7.95 3.57
N ASP A 42 1.52 -8.53 2.39
CA ASP A 42 0.15 -8.96 2.02
C ASP A 42 -0.91 -7.85 2.19
N LEU A 43 -0.55 -6.63 1.79
CA LEU A 43 -1.43 -5.45 1.86
C LEU A 43 -2.30 -5.27 0.62
N LEU A 44 -2.03 -6.02 -0.46
CA LEU A 44 -2.67 -5.85 -1.75
C LEU A 44 -3.54 -7.06 -2.12
N PRO A 45 -4.85 -6.88 -2.30
CA PRO A 45 -5.65 -7.91 -2.95
C PRO A 45 -5.08 -8.25 -4.34
N ALA A 46 -5.03 -9.51 -4.72
CA ALA A 46 -4.45 -9.99 -5.98
C ALA A 46 -4.96 -9.26 -7.25
N LYS A 47 -6.19 -8.71 -7.21
CA LYS A 47 -6.74 -7.91 -8.31
C LYS A 47 -6.08 -6.54 -8.40
N VAL A 48 -5.75 -5.92 -7.26
CA VAL A 48 -5.08 -4.61 -7.20
C VAL A 48 -3.63 -4.78 -7.63
N GLU A 49 -2.94 -5.80 -7.11
CA GLU A 49 -1.57 -6.14 -7.47
C GLU A 49 -1.40 -6.31 -9.00
N ARG A 50 -2.27 -7.11 -9.63
CA ARG A 50 -2.24 -7.28 -11.09
C ARG A 50 -2.46 -5.98 -11.86
N ARG A 51 -3.38 -5.11 -11.40
CA ARG A 51 -3.62 -3.81 -12.03
C ARG A 51 -2.42 -2.88 -11.90
N LEU A 52 -1.83 -2.85 -10.71
CA LEU A 52 -0.60 -2.08 -10.49
C LEU A 52 0.51 -2.57 -11.41
N SER A 53 0.76 -3.87 -11.45
CA SER A 53 1.79 -4.46 -12.32
C SER A 53 1.57 -4.08 -13.79
N GLN A 54 0.33 -4.15 -14.29
CA GLN A 54 -0.01 -3.76 -15.67
C GLN A 54 0.21 -2.26 -15.92
N MET A 55 -0.17 -1.40 -14.98
CA MET A 55 0.04 0.05 -15.09
C MET A 55 1.53 0.39 -15.14
N LEU A 56 2.31 -0.19 -14.24
CA LEU A 56 3.75 0.05 -14.15
C LEU A 56 4.48 -0.53 -15.37
N GLU A 57 4.03 -1.66 -15.89
CA GLU A 57 4.54 -2.23 -17.14
C GLU A 57 4.27 -1.34 -18.33
N ALA A 58 3.04 -0.84 -18.48
CA ALA A 58 2.68 0.08 -19.57
C ALA A 58 3.49 1.38 -19.50
N HIS A 59 3.73 1.90 -18.30
CA HIS A 59 4.59 3.07 -18.09
C HIS A 59 6.02 2.79 -18.55
N GLU A 60 6.62 1.70 -18.11
CA GLU A 60 7.98 1.33 -18.51
C GLU A 60 8.10 1.11 -20.02
N GLN A 61 7.12 0.46 -20.65
CA GLN A 61 7.11 0.26 -22.10
C GLN A 61 7.05 1.57 -22.89
N SER A 62 6.39 2.60 -22.34
CA SER A 62 6.22 3.89 -23.02
C SER A 62 7.34 4.88 -22.76
N THR A 63 8.01 4.80 -21.59
CA THR A 63 8.97 5.80 -21.12
C THR A 63 10.37 5.24 -20.85
N THR A 64 10.51 3.94 -20.77
CA THR A 64 11.70 3.20 -20.25
C THR A 64 11.97 3.38 -18.77
N GLU A 65 11.16 4.16 -18.06
CA GLU A 65 11.31 4.42 -16.63
C GLU A 65 10.77 3.26 -15.80
N GLN A 66 11.52 2.81 -14.82
CA GLN A 66 11.15 1.71 -13.97
C GLN A 66 10.58 2.19 -12.64
N VAL A 67 9.29 1.98 -12.42
CA VAL A 67 8.63 2.23 -11.13
C VAL A 67 8.25 0.91 -10.49
N VAL A 68 8.65 0.71 -9.25
CA VAL A 68 8.38 -0.51 -8.48
C VAL A 68 7.67 -0.17 -7.18
N VAL A 69 6.71 -0.99 -6.80
CA VAL A 69 6.01 -0.92 -5.52
C VAL A 69 6.45 -2.09 -4.66
N VAL A 70 6.84 -1.82 -3.41
CA VAL A 70 7.18 -2.86 -2.45
C VAL A 70 6.51 -2.61 -1.12
N THR A 71 5.87 -3.63 -0.58
CA THR A 71 5.42 -3.65 0.80
C THR A 71 6.30 -4.58 1.61
N LEU A 72 6.63 -4.18 2.82
CA LEU A 72 7.53 -4.89 3.73
C LEU A 72 6.83 -5.07 5.08
N PRO A 73 6.90 -6.24 5.70
CA PRO A 73 6.39 -6.42 7.05
C PRO A 73 7.13 -5.52 8.05
N ASN A 74 8.45 -5.37 7.92
CA ASN A 74 9.28 -4.47 8.73
C ASN A 74 10.57 -4.08 8.03
N LEU A 75 11.31 -3.14 8.63
CA LEU A 75 12.57 -2.61 8.13
C LEU A 75 13.81 -3.24 8.81
N GLN A 76 13.66 -4.30 9.59
CA GLN A 76 14.75 -5.00 10.28
C GLN A 76 15.63 -4.08 11.15
N GLY A 77 15.03 -2.99 11.69
CA GLY A 77 15.70 -2.00 12.51
C GLY A 77 16.45 -0.90 11.75
N TYR A 78 16.37 -0.87 10.43
CA TYR A 78 16.95 0.19 9.61
C TYR A 78 16.00 1.40 9.48
N ALA A 79 16.56 2.58 9.24
CA ALA A 79 15.77 3.71 8.78
C ALA A 79 15.24 3.44 7.36
N ILE A 80 14.02 3.87 7.06
CA ILE A 80 13.41 3.61 5.74
C ILE A 80 14.20 4.26 4.61
N GLU A 81 14.86 5.37 4.88
CA GLU A 81 15.73 6.08 3.96
C GLU A 81 16.92 5.21 3.56
N ASP A 82 17.60 4.64 4.55
CA ASP A 82 18.77 3.77 4.33
C ASP A 82 18.37 2.46 3.66
N PHE A 83 17.25 1.88 4.11
CA PHE A 83 16.72 0.64 3.53
C PHE A 83 16.33 0.86 2.05
N GLY A 84 15.59 1.93 1.76
CA GLY A 84 15.09 2.22 0.42
C GLY A 84 16.19 2.46 -0.59
N TYR A 85 17.15 3.29 -0.23
CA TYR A 85 18.33 3.57 -1.03
C TYR A 85 19.14 2.30 -1.36
N GLN A 86 19.39 1.45 -0.35
CA GLN A 86 20.11 0.19 -0.53
C GLN A 86 19.29 -0.80 -1.35
N LEU A 87 17.97 -0.90 -1.12
CA LEU A 87 17.07 -1.77 -1.87
C LEU A 87 17.07 -1.40 -3.37
N GLY A 88 16.92 -0.10 -3.68
CA GLY A 88 16.93 0.37 -5.06
C GLY A 88 18.21 0.00 -5.80
N ARG A 89 19.34 0.12 -5.13
CA ARG A 89 20.66 -0.31 -5.66
C ARG A 89 20.81 -1.81 -5.77
N HIS A 90 20.33 -2.54 -4.75
CA HIS A 90 20.39 -4.01 -4.74
C HIS A 90 19.59 -4.61 -5.90
N TRP A 91 18.40 -4.08 -6.14
CA TRP A 91 17.56 -4.48 -7.26
C TRP A 91 17.99 -3.89 -8.60
N GLY A 92 18.81 -2.84 -8.57
CA GLY A 92 19.28 -2.14 -9.77
C GLY A 92 18.15 -1.51 -10.57
N ILE A 93 17.11 -0.96 -9.88
CA ILE A 93 15.93 -0.41 -10.56
C ILE A 93 16.30 0.82 -11.37
N GLY A 94 15.78 0.92 -12.58
CA GLY A 94 16.15 1.93 -13.59
C GLY A 94 17.22 1.44 -14.55
N GLN A 95 17.42 2.19 -15.62
CA GLN A 95 18.40 1.85 -16.65
C GLN A 95 19.78 2.40 -16.29
N LYS A 96 20.82 1.62 -16.56
CA LYS A 96 22.20 2.02 -16.32
C LYS A 96 22.56 3.27 -17.13
N GLY A 97 22.98 4.31 -16.43
CA GLY A 97 23.36 5.59 -17.02
C GLY A 97 22.20 6.55 -17.23
N GLU A 98 20.96 6.08 -17.23
CA GLU A 98 19.75 6.92 -17.21
C GLU A 98 19.28 7.16 -15.80
N ASP A 99 19.54 6.23 -14.87
CA ASP A 99 19.17 6.26 -13.45
C ASP A 99 17.68 6.60 -13.23
N ASN A 100 16.84 6.09 -14.14
CA ASN A 100 15.42 6.42 -14.30
C ASN A 100 14.50 5.45 -13.55
N GLY A 101 14.91 5.09 -12.35
CA GLY A 101 14.18 4.22 -11.44
C GLY A 101 13.47 4.97 -10.31
N ALA A 102 12.33 4.47 -9.84
CA ALA A 102 11.67 4.94 -8.62
C ALA A 102 11.04 3.78 -7.84
N LEU A 103 11.00 3.89 -6.52
CA LEU A 103 10.40 2.91 -5.62
C LEU A 103 9.33 3.58 -4.74
N LEU A 104 8.18 2.93 -4.61
CA LEU A 104 7.23 3.20 -3.53
C LEU A 104 7.37 2.09 -2.49
N ILE A 105 7.86 2.44 -1.32
CA ILE A 105 8.14 1.50 -0.23
C ILE A 105 7.15 1.75 0.90
N VAL A 106 6.51 0.69 1.38
CA VAL A 106 5.60 0.72 2.53
C VAL A 106 6.09 -0.28 3.55
N ALA A 107 6.46 0.18 4.74
CA ALA A 107 6.82 -0.65 5.89
C ALA A 107 5.68 -0.66 6.89
N GLU A 108 5.05 -1.82 7.08
CA GLU A 108 3.80 -1.95 7.82
C GLU A 108 4.01 -1.73 9.33
N GLU A 109 4.96 -2.43 9.92
CA GLU A 109 5.21 -2.39 11.37
C GLU A 109 5.63 -1.00 11.84
N GLU A 110 6.54 -0.34 11.11
CA GLU A 110 7.01 1.00 11.44
C GLU A 110 6.05 2.10 11.00
N ARG A 111 4.99 1.76 10.24
CA ARG A 111 4.04 2.71 9.65
C ARG A 111 4.74 3.80 8.84
N ARG A 112 5.67 3.38 8.00
CA ARG A 112 6.48 4.31 7.21
C ARG A 112 6.24 4.09 5.72
N ILE A 113 6.24 5.21 5.00
CA ILE A 113 6.14 5.26 3.54
C ILE A 113 7.37 6.00 3.05
N ARG A 114 7.95 5.51 1.95
CA ARG A 114 9.01 6.23 1.25
C ARG A 114 8.79 6.15 -0.25
N ILE A 115 9.01 7.25 -0.92
CA ILE A 115 9.25 7.29 -2.36
C ILE A 115 10.74 7.54 -2.52
N GLU A 116 11.44 6.55 -3.06
CA GLU A 116 12.86 6.62 -3.41
C GLU A 116 12.98 6.93 -4.89
N VAL A 117 13.84 7.86 -5.26
CA VAL A 117 13.94 8.39 -6.61
C VAL A 117 15.38 8.28 -7.13
N GLY A 118 15.54 7.71 -8.30
CA GLY A 118 16.82 7.67 -9.01
C GLY A 118 17.18 9.04 -9.60
N TYR A 119 18.46 9.28 -9.78
CA TYR A 119 18.99 10.58 -10.24
C TYR A 119 18.32 11.14 -11.50
N GLY A 120 18.00 10.26 -12.47
CA GLY A 120 17.37 10.66 -13.72
C GLY A 120 15.93 11.16 -13.60
N LEU A 121 15.28 10.86 -12.46
CA LEU A 121 13.88 11.25 -12.22
C LEU A 121 13.72 12.43 -11.25
N GLU A 122 14.77 12.83 -10.52
CA GLU A 122 14.71 13.88 -9.48
C GLU A 122 14.20 15.23 -10.02
N GLY A 123 14.41 15.53 -11.29
CA GLY A 123 13.92 16.75 -11.93
C GLY A 123 12.40 16.81 -12.09
N ARG A 124 11.70 15.66 -12.11
CA ARG A 124 10.24 15.54 -12.26
C ARG A 124 9.58 15.05 -10.97
N LEU A 125 10.05 13.95 -10.44
CA LEU A 125 9.59 13.40 -9.17
C LEU A 125 10.48 13.94 -8.03
N THR A 126 10.38 15.25 -7.79
CA THR A 126 11.18 15.92 -6.77
C THR A 126 10.80 15.49 -5.35
N ASP A 127 11.66 15.76 -4.35
CA ASP A 127 11.36 15.50 -2.94
C ASP A 127 10.05 16.15 -2.50
N ALA A 128 9.79 17.39 -2.92
CA ALA A 128 8.54 18.10 -2.63
C ALA A 128 7.32 17.42 -3.23
N THR A 129 7.44 16.94 -4.48
CA THR A 129 6.37 16.20 -5.17
C THR A 129 6.13 14.86 -4.49
N SER A 130 7.18 14.13 -4.17
CA SER A 130 7.14 12.86 -3.43
C SER A 130 6.48 13.03 -2.06
N ALA A 131 6.85 14.08 -1.30
CA ALA A 131 6.22 14.43 -0.03
C ALA A 131 4.72 14.74 -0.20
N THR A 132 4.34 15.44 -1.26
CA THR A 132 2.93 15.74 -1.58
C THR A 132 2.14 14.47 -1.86
N ILE A 133 2.67 13.56 -2.66
CA ILE A 133 2.05 12.25 -2.95
C ILE A 133 1.85 11.47 -1.65
N ILE A 134 2.87 11.37 -0.81
CA ILE A 134 2.78 10.65 0.46
C ILE A 134 1.70 11.26 1.36
N ASN A 135 1.77 12.59 1.59
CA ASN A 135 0.94 13.24 2.60
C ASN A 135 -0.50 13.48 2.14
N GLN A 136 -0.74 13.74 0.85
CA GLN A 136 -2.07 14.11 0.35
C GLN A 136 -2.80 12.95 -0.35
N VAL A 137 -2.07 11.95 -0.84
CA VAL A 137 -2.68 10.83 -1.59
C VAL A 137 -2.64 9.54 -0.77
N ILE A 138 -1.47 9.14 -0.25
CA ILE A 138 -1.29 7.84 0.39
C ILE A 138 -1.77 7.86 1.84
N THR A 139 -1.22 8.77 2.66
CA THR A 139 -1.47 8.81 4.11
C THR A 139 -2.95 8.93 4.49
N PRO A 140 -3.82 9.69 3.81
CA PRO A 140 -5.24 9.76 4.15
C PRO A 140 -5.97 8.43 4.02
N ALA A 141 -5.62 7.61 3.02
CA ALA A 141 -6.18 6.26 2.84
C ALA A 141 -5.65 5.31 3.92
N PHE A 142 -4.36 5.35 4.22
CA PHE A 142 -3.73 4.51 5.24
C PHE A 142 -4.29 4.76 6.64
N ARG A 143 -4.58 6.00 7.00
CA ARG A 143 -5.27 6.34 8.26
C ARG A 143 -6.66 5.76 8.38
N GLN A 144 -7.28 5.41 7.26
CA GLN A 144 -8.58 4.74 7.19
C GLN A 144 -8.44 3.21 7.10
N GLY A 145 -7.20 2.68 7.11
CA GLY A 145 -6.93 1.26 6.94
C GLY A 145 -7.02 0.78 5.48
N ASP A 146 -7.23 1.68 4.52
CA ASP A 146 -7.34 1.34 3.09
C ASP A 146 -5.96 1.40 2.41
N PHE A 147 -5.11 0.43 2.75
CA PHE A 147 -3.75 0.34 2.22
C PHE A 147 -3.73 0.14 0.71
N ALA A 148 -4.59 -0.74 0.20
CA ALA A 148 -4.63 -1.06 -1.22
C ALA A 148 -4.96 0.17 -2.09
N THR A 149 -5.94 0.99 -1.69
CA THR A 149 -6.27 2.24 -2.37
C THR A 149 -5.16 3.26 -2.24
N GLY A 150 -4.55 3.40 -1.06
CA GLY A 150 -3.45 4.34 -0.84
C GLY A 150 -2.26 4.03 -1.72
N ILE A 151 -1.82 2.76 -1.78
CA ILE A 151 -0.72 2.30 -2.62
C ILE A 151 -1.03 2.50 -4.10
N ALA A 152 -2.22 2.08 -4.54
CA ALA A 152 -2.62 2.20 -5.94
C ALA A 152 -2.68 3.66 -6.41
N ASN A 153 -3.26 4.55 -5.62
CA ASN A 153 -3.34 5.97 -5.93
C ASN A 153 -1.97 6.65 -5.87
N GLY A 154 -1.12 6.27 -4.91
CA GLY A 154 0.25 6.76 -4.80
C GLY A 154 1.09 6.40 -6.01
N ALA A 155 1.08 5.14 -6.42
CA ALA A 155 1.78 4.69 -7.62
C ALA A 155 1.23 5.37 -8.90
N ALA A 156 -0.10 5.53 -9.02
CA ALA A 156 -0.71 6.24 -10.12
C ALA A 156 -0.29 7.71 -10.17
N ALA A 157 -0.17 8.38 -9.01
CA ALA A 157 0.30 9.76 -8.93
C ALA A 157 1.77 9.89 -9.34
N MET A 158 2.64 8.92 -8.95
CA MET A 158 4.03 8.87 -9.41
C MET A 158 4.09 8.76 -10.95
N VAL A 159 3.38 7.81 -11.54
CA VAL A 159 3.30 7.61 -13.00
C VAL A 159 2.79 8.86 -13.70
N GLN A 160 1.78 9.53 -13.15
CA GLN A 160 1.24 10.77 -13.73
C GLN A 160 2.27 11.90 -13.73
N VAL A 161 3.00 12.09 -12.64
CA VAL A 161 4.08 13.10 -12.53
C VAL A 161 5.21 12.80 -13.53
N LEU A 162 5.50 11.54 -13.75
CA LEU A 162 6.50 11.10 -14.71
C LEU A 162 6.03 11.18 -16.18
N GLY A 163 4.80 11.68 -16.43
CA GLY A 163 4.26 11.88 -17.77
C GLY A 163 3.61 10.63 -18.37
N GLY A 164 3.39 9.57 -17.54
CA GLY A 164 2.65 8.39 -17.94
C GLY A 164 1.14 8.54 -17.82
N GLU A 165 0.38 7.65 -18.45
CA GLU A 165 -1.07 7.55 -18.25
C GLU A 165 -1.38 6.52 -17.15
N PRO A 166 -1.81 6.95 -15.95
CA PRO A 166 -2.23 6.02 -14.93
C PRO A 166 -3.47 5.26 -15.39
N LEU A 167 -3.50 3.95 -15.19
CA LEU A 167 -4.75 3.21 -15.38
C LEU A 167 -5.81 3.86 -14.49
N ALA A 168 -6.99 4.13 -15.06
CA ALA A 168 -8.13 4.65 -14.32
C ALA A 168 -8.39 3.71 -13.12
N VAL A 169 -7.93 4.11 -11.95
CA VAL A 169 -8.29 3.43 -10.71
C VAL A 169 -9.80 3.64 -10.61
N PRO A 170 -10.63 2.60 -10.52
CA PRO A 170 -12.03 2.78 -10.27
C PRO A 170 -12.10 3.57 -8.97
N LYS A 171 -12.61 4.80 -9.04
CA LYS A 171 -12.96 5.54 -7.82
C LYS A 171 -13.71 4.53 -6.99
N SER A 172 -13.16 4.16 -5.85
CA SER A 172 -13.89 3.43 -4.82
C SER A 172 -15.24 4.12 -4.80
N ARG A 173 -16.30 3.43 -5.25
CA ARG A 173 -17.63 3.91 -4.93
C ARG A 173 -17.55 4.06 -3.43
N ARG A 174 -17.35 5.30 -2.95
CA ARG A 174 -17.96 5.62 -1.68
C ARG A 174 -19.33 5.01 -1.84
N SER A 175 -19.59 3.95 -1.11
CA SER A 175 -20.95 3.63 -0.76
C SER A 175 -21.43 4.96 -0.19
N THR A 176 -22.11 5.76 -1.00
CA THR A 176 -23.10 6.63 -0.46
C THR A 176 -23.92 5.61 0.31
N VAL A 177 -23.66 5.49 1.60
CA VAL A 177 -24.71 5.15 2.53
C VAL A 177 -25.71 6.22 2.18
N GLU A 178 -26.56 5.85 1.24
CA GLU A 178 -27.81 6.55 0.94
C GLU A 178 -28.37 6.70 2.34
N ASP A 179 -28.35 7.93 2.81
CA ASP A 179 -28.78 8.33 4.14
C ASP A 179 -30.23 7.87 4.20
N ASP A 180 -30.41 6.60 4.61
CA ASP A 180 -31.66 5.92 4.81
C ASP A 180 -32.25 6.47 6.11
N ARG A 181 -32.24 7.82 6.21
CA ARG A 181 -33.09 8.54 7.12
C ARG A 181 -34.47 8.38 6.54
N PRO A 182 -35.36 7.66 7.22
CA PRO A 182 -36.71 7.56 6.77
C PRO A 182 -37.23 9.00 6.55
N HIS A 183 -37.54 9.30 5.30
CA HIS A 183 -38.10 10.61 4.94
C HIS A 183 -39.22 10.94 5.92
N PRO A 184 -39.19 12.09 6.63
CA PRO A 184 -40.22 12.41 7.61
C PRO A 184 -41.63 12.32 7.01
N ALA A 185 -41.75 12.49 5.68
CA ALA A 185 -42.97 12.27 4.93
C ALA A 185 -43.49 10.82 4.98
N LEU A 186 -42.63 9.80 4.97
CA LEU A 186 -43.02 8.40 5.10
C LEU A 186 -43.46 8.06 6.53
N GLY A 187 -42.84 8.65 7.53
CA GLY A 187 -43.23 8.53 8.94
C GLY A 187 -44.59 9.20 9.17
N ILE A 188 -44.83 10.38 8.61
CA ILE A 188 -46.10 11.08 8.68
C ILE A 188 -47.21 10.30 7.95
N LEU A 189 -46.95 9.75 6.78
CA LEU A 189 -47.88 8.93 6.02
C LEU A 189 -48.28 7.67 6.81
N PHE A 190 -47.27 6.97 7.40
CA PHE A 190 -47.54 5.81 8.24
C PHE A 190 -48.38 6.18 9.47
N PHE A 191 -48.06 7.30 10.12
CA PHE A 191 -48.83 7.78 11.28
C PHE A 191 -50.26 8.15 10.90
N VAL A 192 -50.49 8.77 9.75
CA VAL A 192 -51.82 9.09 9.22
C VAL A 192 -52.63 7.83 8.90
N ILE A 193 -52.02 6.82 8.30
CA ILE A 193 -52.64 5.52 8.00
C ILE A 193 -53.04 4.81 9.30
N VAL A 194 -52.19 4.81 10.31
CA VAL A 194 -52.48 4.23 11.63
C VAL A 194 -53.61 4.99 12.33
N LEU A 195 -53.61 6.30 12.24
CA LEU A 195 -54.71 7.16 12.80
C LEU A 195 -56.05 6.90 12.10
N ILE A 196 -56.07 6.80 10.77
CA ILE A 196 -57.27 6.45 10.00
C ILE A 196 -57.75 5.03 10.37
N ALA A 197 -56.83 4.06 10.52
CA ALA A 197 -57.19 2.70 10.95
C ALA A 197 -57.76 2.66 12.37
N PHE A 198 -57.26 3.53 13.28
CA PHE A 198 -57.75 3.63 14.65
C PHE A 198 -59.10 4.30 14.77
N PHE A 199 -59.36 5.31 13.91
CA PHE A 199 -60.66 6.04 13.92
C PHE A 199 -61.74 5.40 13.04
N SER A 200 -61.36 4.54 12.06
CA SER A 200 -62.31 3.80 11.23
C SER A 200 -62.62 2.38 11.75
N GLY A 201 -61.99 1.96 12.85
CA GLY A 201 -62.19 0.67 13.50
C GLY A 201 -63.40 0.64 14.42
N GLY A 202 -64.57 0.97 13.88
CA GLY A 202 -65.85 0.68 14.52
C GLY A 202 -66.58 -0.40 13.74
N VAL A 203 -66.76 -1.55 14.38
CA VAL A 203 -67.79 -2.57 14.07
C VAL A 203 -67.51 -3.53 12.89
N GLY A 204 -67.43 -4.82 13.24
CA GLY A 204 -67.86 -5.86 12.32
C GLY A 204 -66.91 -7.05 12.22
N GLY A 205 -67.26 -8.08 12.98
CA GLY A 205 -66.60 -9.39 12.98
C GLY A 205 -66.63 -10.10 11.65
N GLY A 206 -65.79 -11.09 11.50
CA GLY A 206 -65.87 -12.03 10.40
C GLY A 206 -64.60 -12.86 10.24
N ARG A 207 -64.71 -14.08 10.70
CA ARG A 207 -63.89 -15.26 10.54
C ARG A 207 -63.31 -15.43 9.14
N GLY A 208 -62.06 -15.96 9.10
CA GLY A 208 -61.77 -17.03 8.15
C GLY A 208 -60.61 -16.80 7.20
N GLY A 209 -59.73 -17.79 7.16
CA GLY A 209 -58.95 -18.14 5.97
C GLY A 209 -57.44 -17.82 6.04
N ARG A 210 -56.67 -18.69 6.59
CA ARG A 210 -55.74 -19.67 5.98
C ARG A 210 -55.22 -19.31 4.59
N SER A 211 -53.94 -19.42 4.51
CA SER A 211 -53.06 -19.87 3.43
C SER A 211 -51.99 -18.84 3.12
N ALA A 212 -50.79 -19.08 3.47
CA ALA A 212 -49.83 -20.05 2.94
C ALA A 212 -49.23 -19.62 1.62
N LEU A 213 -48.02 -19.85 1.59
CA LEU A 213 -47.14 -20.25 0.48
C LEU A 213 -46.16 -19.16 0.04
N LEU A 214 -45.03 -19.52 0.30
CA LEU A 214 -43.99 -20.28 -0.42
C LEU A 214 -43.13 -19.37 -1.28
N ALA A 215 -41.90 -19.37 -0.88
CA ALA A 215 -40.90 -20.20 -1.51
C ALA A 215 -40.36 -19.68 -2.83
N GLY A 216 -39.15 -19.61 -2.88
CA GLY A 216 -38.32 -19.55 -4.07
C GLY A 216 -37.00 -18.96 -3.69
N ALA A 217 -36.12 -19.62 -3.06
CA ALA A 217 -35.27 -20.73 -3.49
C ALA A 217 -34.68 -20.47 -4.85
N LEU A 218 -33.46 -20.52 -4.78
CA LEU A 218 -32.53 -21.27 -5.62
C LEU A 218 -31.58 -20.44 -6.44
N VAL A 219 -30.43 -20.87 -6.16
CA VAL A 219 -29.50 -21.57 -7.05
C VAL A 219 -28.60 -20.59 -7.74
N GLY A 220 -27.38 -20.56 -7.38
CA GLY A 220 -26.44 -21.63 -7.65
C GLY A 220 -25.72 -21.30 -8.92
N GLY A 221 -24.51 -20.85 -8.79
CA GLY A 221 -23.63 -20.65 -9.92
C GLY A 221 -22.20 -20.95 -9.46
N LEU A 222 -21.89 -22.24 -9.37
CA LEU A 222 -20.54 -22.75 -9.39
C LEU A 222 -19.91 -22.38 -10.73
N GLY A 223 -18.94 -21.48 -10.71
CA GLY A 223 -18.10 -21.17 -11.84
C GLY A 223 -16.65 -21.22 -11.39
N GLY A 224 -16.07 -22.42 -11.40
CA GLY A 224 -14.64 -22.62 -11.30
C GLY A 224 -13.94 -21.99 -12.51
N GLY A 225 -13.20 -20.93 -12.30
CA GLY A 225 -12.27 -20.35 -13.26
C GLY A 225 -10.86 -20.83 -12.95
N ARG A 226 -10.39 -21.74 -13.78
CA ARG A 226 -9.01 -22.24 -13.82
C ARG A 226 -8.05 -21.07 -13.92
N GLY A 227 -7.06 -21.06 -13.03
CA GLY A 227 -5.89 -20.19 -13.11
C GLY A 227 -5.11 -20.47 -14.38
N GLY A 228 -5.09 -19.50 -15.27
CA GLY A 228 -4.13 -19.41 -16.34
C GLY A 228 -2.86 -18.78 -15.76
N GLY A 229 -1.84 -19.58 -15.50
CA GLY A 229 -0.51 -19.07 -15.24
C GLY A 229 0.02 -18.41 -16.49
N PHE A 230 0.15 -17.08 -16.48
CA PHE A 230 0.95 -16.36 -17.44
C PHE A 230 2.40 -16.52 -17.02
N GLY A 231 3.17 -17.19 -17.87
CA GLY A 231 4.61 -17.28 -17.72
C GLY A 231 5.20 -15.89 -17.68
N GLY A 232 5.69 -15.51 -16.50
CA GLY A 232 6.37 -14.26 -16.30
C GLY A 232 7.71 -14.28 -16.99
N GLY A 233 7.90 -13.44 -18.00
CA GLY A 233 9.23 -12.96 -18.33
C GLY A 233 9.73 -12.24 -17.08
N GLY A 234 10.84 -12.72 -16.50
CA GLY A 234 11.36 -12.18 -15.26
C GLY A 234 11.63 -10.68 -15.38
N PHE A 235 10.95 -9.89 -14.56
CA PHE A 235 11.28 -8.49 -14.38
C PHE A 235 12.62 -8.39 -13.66
N SER A 236 13.55 -7.61 -14.17
CA SER A 236 14.81 -7.32 -13.53
C SER A 236 15.15 -5.85 -13.67
N GLY A 237 15.85 -5.31 -12.68
CA GLY A 237 16.38 -3.96 -12.77
C GLY A 237 17.43 -3.82 -13.86
N GLY A 238 17.46 -2.68 -14.51
CA GLY A 238 18.38 -2.33 -15.61
C GLY A 238 19.72 -1.76 -15.12
N GLY A 239 19.99 -1.70 -13.81
CA GLY A 239 21.27 -1.24 -13.22
C GLY A 239 21.32 0.27 -12.96
N GLY A 240 20.20 0.92 -12.71
CA GLY A 240 20.10 2.34 -12.37
C GLY A 240 20.67 2.67 -10.98
N GLY A 241 21.08 3.93 -10.81
CA GLY A 241 21.65 4.48 -9.59
C GLY A 241 20.67 5.27 -8.75
N PHE A 242 20.79 5.15 -7.42
CA PHE A 242 20.02 5.91 -6.43
C PHE A 242 20.98 6.71 -5.53
N GLY A 243 20.56 7.91 -5.15
CA GLY A 243 21.32 8.81 -4.29
C GLY A 243 20.62 9.15 -2.97
N GLY A 244 19.47 8.56 -2.71
CA GLY A 244 18.66 8.88 -1.53
C GLY A 244 17.69 10.04 -1.75
N GLY A 245 17.46 10.46 -3.00
CA GLY A 245 16.41 11.43 -3.37
C GLY A 245 15.02 10.87 -3.09
N GLY A 246 14.02 11.77 -2.97
CA GLY A 246 12.65 11.41 -2.67
C GLY A 246 12.17 11.91 -1.31
N ALA A 247 11.14 11.27 -0.74
CA ALA A 247 10.57 11.69 0.54
C ALA A 247 10.08 10.51 1.36
N SER A 248 10.01 10.73 2.67
CA SER A 248 9.43 9.76 3.62
C SER A 248 8.27 10.37 4.38
N GLY A 249 7.37 9.53 4.87
CA GLY A 249 6.23 9.90 5.70
C GLY A 249 5.77 8.77 6.58
N GLY A 250 4.67 9.00 7.31
CA GLY A 250 4.06 7.99 8.17
C GLY A 250 2.54 8.20 8.30
N TRP A 251 1.83 7.24 8.91
CA TRP A 251 0.37 7.29 9.09
C TRP A 251 -0.08 6.84 10.49
#